data_061b8aeee9866a4358ef98a0095a0df2
#
_entry.id   061b8aeee9866a4358ef98a0095a0df2
#
_cell.length_a   1.000
_cell.length_b   1.000
_cell.length_c   1.000
_cell.angle_alpha   90.00
_cell.angle_beta   90.00
_cell.angle_gamma   90.00
#
_symmetry.space_group_name_H-M   'P 1'
#
loop_
_entity.id
_entity.type
_entity.pdbx_description
1 polymer ?
#
loop_
_entity_poly.entity_id
_entity_poly.type
_entity_poly.pdbx_seq_one_letter_code
_entity_poly.pdbx_strand_id
1 'polypeptide(L)'
;MGELGTFVGELAEALSRTAGLSCAICDRDAVIAAAGGAKKDIYEKAISSDLETLMEQRHIYEHNGSDETVHVSANDPYHVVVAAPIIAEGDVTGCVAFLSDNGEERATEVESKLSQTAASFLSKHVTM
;
A
#
# COMPACT_ATOMS: atom_id res chain seq x y z
N MET A 1 -14.95 14.24 -4.90
CA MET A 1 -13.87 13.53 -4.24
C MET A 1 -14.21 12.99 -2.86
N GLY A 2 -15.16 13.62 -2.16
CA GLY A 2 -15.52 13.23 -0.81
C GLY A 2 -15.92 11.77 -0.66
N GLU A 3 -16.79 11.29 -1.53
CA GLU A 3 -17.23 9.90 -1.45
C GLU A 3 -16.11 8.91 -1.75
N LEU A 4 -15.29 9.22 -2.74
CA LEU A 4 -14.16 8.38 -3.09
C LEU A 4 -13.13 8.33 -1.96
N GLY A 5 -12.80 9.49 -1.40
CA GLY A 5 -11.88 9.57 -0.28
C GLY A 5 -12.36 8.77 0.92
N THR A 6 -13.66 8.88 1.24
CA THR A 6 -14.26 8.13 2.34
C THR A 6 -14.20 6.63 2.06
N PHE A 7 -14.51 6.23 0.84
CA PHE A 7 -14.50 4.83 0.44
C PHE A 7 -13.12 4.21 0.57
N VAL A 8 -12.08 4.86 0.03
CA VAL A 8 -10.71 4.32 0.11
C VAL A 8 -10.23 4.29 1.56
N GLY A 9 -10.61 5.29 2.36
CA GLY A 9 -10.27 5.31 3.78
C GLY A 9 -10.89 4.15 4.54
N GLU A 10 -12.16 3.86 4.28
CA GLU A 10 -12.84 2.73 4.91
C GLU A 10 -12.23 1.40 4.45
N LEU A 11 -11.85 1.31 3.19
CA LEU A 11 -11.18 0.11 2.68
C LEU A 11 -9.84 -0.10 3.38
N ALA A 12 -9.04 0.95 3.52
CA ALA A 12 -7.76 0.86 4.22
C ALA A 12 -7.96 0.38 5.67
N GLU A 13 -8.99 0.89 6.36
CA GLU A 13 -9.28 0.47 7.72
C GLU A 13 -9.67 -1.00 7.79
N ALA A 14 -10.51 -1.46 6.87
CA ALA A 14 -10.93 -2.86 6.85
C ALA A 14 -9.74 -3.78 6.58
N LEU A 15 -8.89 -3.41 5.63
CA LEU A 15 -7.69 -4.19 5.31
C LEU A 15 -6.73 -4.26 6.48
N SER A 16 -6.48 -3.12 7.13
CA SER A 16 -5.58 -3.04 8.28
C SER A 16 -6.08 -3.90 9.42
N ARG A 17 -7.38 -3.84 9.70
CA ARG A 17 -7.99 -4.59 10.78
C ARG A 17 -7.88 -6.10 10.53
N THR A 18 -8.15 -6.51 9.31
CA THR A 18 -8.13 -7.93 8.95
C THR A 18 -6.72 -8.51 8.96
N ALA A 19 -5.76 -7.76 8.44
CA ALA A 19 -4.37 -8.23 8.37
C ALA A 19 -3.60 -8.06 9.67
N GLY A 20 -4.03 -7.13 10.54
CA GLY A 20 -3.30 -6.83 11.76
C GLY A 20 -2.05 -5.99 11.52
N LEU A 21 -1.95 -5.32 10.38
CA LEU A 21 -0.82 -4.46 10.01
C LEU A 21 -1.36 -3.13 9.53
N SER A 22 -0.52 -2.08 9.57
CA SER A 22 -0.88 -0.81 8.96
C SER A 22 -1.05 -0.99 7.46
N CYS A 23 -1.96 -0.22 6.87
CA CYS A 23 -2.25 -0.29 5.44
C CYS A 23 -2.14 1.10 4.83
N ALA A 24 -1.62 1.18 3.61
CA ALA A 24 -1.57 2.41 2.85
C ALA A 24 -2.11 2.13 1.44
N ILE A 25 -2.94 3.04 0.95
CA ILE A 25 -3.38 3.03 -0.44
C ILE A 25 -2.81 4.30 -1.06
N CYS A 26 -2.08 4.14 -2.13
CA CYS A 26 -1.35 5.23 -2.77
C CYS A 26 -1.77 5.40 -4.21
N ASP A 27 -1.77 6.65 -4.68
CA ASP A 27 -1.75 6.91 -6.11
C ASP A 27 -0.29 7.00 -6.55
N ARG A 28 0.00 7.53 -7.71
CA ARG A 28 1.38 7.58 -8.20
C ARG A 28 2.23 8.64 -7.48
N ASP A 29 1.60 9.52 -6.71
CA ASP A 29 2.30 10.66 -6.10
C ASP A 29 2.34 10.59 -4.58
N ALA A 30 1.27 10.12 -3.95
CA ALA A 30 1.13 10.25 -2.50
C ALA A 30 0.27 9.15 -1.89
N VAL A 31 0.30 9.07 -0.56
CA VAL A 31 -0.58 8.20 0.21
C VAL A 31 -1.95 8.87 0.29
N ILE A 32 -2.94 8.27 -0.35
CA ILE A 32 -4.30 8.84 -0.40
C ILE A 32 -5.22 8.28 0.68
N ALA A 33 -4.85 7.15 1.29
CA ALA A 33 -5.57 6.58 2.43
C ALA A 33 -4.61 5.75 3.24
N ALA A 34 -4.82 5.71 4.55
CA ALA A 34 -3.98 4.93 5.44
C ALA A 34 -4.77 4.53 6.68
N ALA A 35 -4.38 3.42 7.30
CA ALA A 35 -5.00 2.95 8.53
C ALA A 35 -3.95 2.22 9.37
N GLY A 36 -4.21 2.13 10.67
CA GLY A 36 -3.29 1.52 11.62
C GLY A 36 -2.36 2.54 12.24
N GLY A 37 -1.37 2.07 12.98
CA GLY A 37 -0.46 2.94 13.71
C GLY A 37 0.39 3.84 12.84
N ALA A 38 0.61 3.46 11.58
CA ALA A 38 1.44 4.24 10.67
C ALA A 38 0.70 5.45 10.07
N LYS A 39 -0.63 5.49 10.16
CA LYS A 39 -1.43 6.53 9.47
C LYS A 39 -0.93 7.94 9.75
N LYS A 40 -0.68 8.27 11.00
CA LYS A 40 -0.27 9.63 11.39
C LYS A 40 1.05 10.05 10.77
N ASP A 41 1.88 9.08 10.41
CA ASP A 41 3.22 9.36 9.89
C ASP A 41 3.29 9.38 8.37
N ILE A 42 2.34 8.75 7.69
CA ILE A 42 2.41 8.58 6.25
C ILE A 42 1.25 9.20 5.46
N TYR A 43 0.12 9.46 6.11
CA TYR A 43 -1.06 9.96 5.40
C TYR A 43 -0.75 11.27 4.69
N GLU A 44 -1.11 11.34 3.43
CA GLU A 44 -0.90 12.49 2.53
C GLU A 44 0.58 12.80 2.22
N LYS A 45 1.50 11.94 2.65
CA LYS A 45 2.92 12.12 2.31
C LYS A 45 3.19 11.66 0.88
N ALA A 46 4.17 12.28 0.23
CA ALA A 46 4.64 11.83 -1.08
C ALA A 46 5.27 10.45 -0.93
N ILE A 47 5.04 9.58 -1.90
CA ILE A 47 5.63 8.24 -1.88
C ILE A 47 7.13 8.32 -2.13
N SER A 48 7.86 7.31 -1.63
CA SER A 48 9.31 7.24 -1.84
C SER A 48 9.63 6.84 -3.28
N SER A 49 10.85 7.13 -3.72
CA SER A 49 11.30 6.67 -5.03
C SER A 49 11.38 5.15 -5.11
N ASP A 50 11.68 4.49 -3.99
CA ASP A 50 11.73 3.04 -3.94
C ASP A 50 10.35 2.42 -4.15
N LEU A 51 9.33 2.99 -3.53
CA LEU A 51 7.96 2.51 -3.73
C LEU A 51 7.51 2.76 -5.17
N GLU A 52 7.85 3.90 -5.73
CA GLU A 52 7.55 4.19 -7.13
C GLU A 52 8.17 3.14 -8.06
N THR A 53 9.42 2.77 -7.80
CA THR A 53 10.09 1.73 -8.58
C THR A 53 9.36 0.39 -8.47
N LEU A 54 8.91 0.03 -7.27
CA LEU A 54 8.15 -1.21 -7.09
C LEU A 54 6.86 -1.19 -7.90
N MET A 55 6.15 -0.08 -7.91
CA MET A 55 4.92 0.04 -8.68
C MET A 55 5.18 -0.16 -10.17
N GLU A 56 6.26 0.40 -10.68
CA GLU A 56 6.60 0.31 -12.10
C GLU A 56 6.94 -1.11 -12.54
N GLN A 57 7.29 -1.99 -11.61
CA GLN A 57 7.55 -3.40 -11.92
C GLN A 57 6.27 -4.16 -12.26
N ARG A 58 5.11 -3.63 -11.90
CA ARG A 58 3.80 -4.13 -12.33
C ARG A 58 3.44 -5.51 -11.80
N HIS A 59 4.10 -5.96 -10.74
CA HIS A 59 3.75 -7.21 -10.07
C HIS A 59 3.87 -7.01 -8.56
N ILE A 60 3.27 -7.92 -7.81
CA ILE A 60 3.26 -7.80 -6.36
C ILE A 60 4.68 -7.88 -5.79
N TYR A 61 4.95 -7.04 -4.80
CA TYR A 61 6.17 -7.09 -4.02
C TYR A 61 5.86 -7.75 -2.67
N GLU A 62 6.69 -8.70 -2.28
CA GLU A 62 6.57 -9.39 -1.00
C GLU A 62 7.92 -9.39 -0.30
N HIS A 63 7.98 -8.79 0.89
CA HIS A 63 9.21 -8.75 1.66
C HIS A 63 9.54 -10.14 2.21
N ASN A 64 10.78 -10.57 2.04
CA ASN A 64 11.20 -11.93 2.43
C ASN A 64 12.08 -11.96 3.68
N GLY A 65 12.16 -10.85 4.42
CA GLY A 65 12.96 -10.77 5.63
C GLY A 65 14.40 -10.37 5.40
N SER A 66 14.76 -10.00 4.16
CA SER A 66 16.12 -9.52 3.87
C SER A 66 16.38 -8.16 4.52
N ASP A 67 17.63 -7.73 4.55
CA ASP A 67 18.00 -6.44 5.09
C ASP A 67 17.55 -5.26 4.22
N GLU A 68 17.23 -5.54 2.96
CA GLU A 68 16.75 -4.50 2.06
C GLU A 68 15.29 -4.23 2.35
N THR A 69 14.98 -3.01 2.77
CA THR A 69 13.62 -2.60 3.06
C THR A 69 13.21 -1.44 2.17
N VAL A 70 11.91 -1.38 1.87
CA VAL A 70 11.31 -0.30 1.10
C VAL A 70 10.38 0.45 2.03
N HIS A 71 10.48 1.76 2.06
CA HIS A 71 9.61 2.61 2.87
C HIS A 71 8.57 3.28 1.99
N VAL A 72 7.43 3.61 2.58
CA VAL A 72 6.33 4.24 1.84
C VAL A 72 6.68 5.67 1.47
N SER A 73 7.23 6.42 2.42
CA SER A 73 7.67 7.78 2.20
C SER A 73 9.14 7.91 2.56
N ALA A 74 9.75 9.07 2.29
CA ALA A 74 11.19 9.24 2.44
C ALA A 74 11.69 9.10 3.88
N ASN A 75 10.85 9.42 4.86
CA ASN A 75 11.31 9.54 6.25
C ASN A 75 10.49 8.76 7.28
N ASP A 76 9.70 7.79 6.88
CA ASP A 76 8.92 7.03 7.84
C ASP A 76 9.71 5.81 8.35
N PRO A 77 9.38 5.31 9.56
CA PRO A 77 10.07 4.17 10.15
C PRO A 77 9.50 2.82 9.73
N TYR A 78 8.52 2.81 8.82
CA TYR A 78 7.82 1.59 8.44
C TYR A 78 8.35 1.05 7.14
N HIS A 79 8.51 -0.28 7.06
CA HIS A 79 8.87 -0.89 5.79
C HIS A 79 7.64 -1.54 5.16
N VAL A 80 7.68 -1.68 3.85
CA VAL A 80 6.61 -2.31 3.08
C VAL A 80 6.75 -3.82 3.21
N VAL A 81 5.70 -4.48 3.74
CA VAL A 81 5.64 -5.93 3.84
C VAL A 81 5.16 -6.52 2.51
N VAL A 82 4.12 -5.91 1.95
CA VAL A 82 3.53 -6.30 0.66
C VAL A 82 3.09 -5.03 -0.04
N ALA A 83 3.28 -4.98 -1.35
CA ALA A 83 2.71 -3.91 -2.17
C ALA A 83 2.16 -4.52 -3.46
N ALA A 84 0.86 -4.36 -3.68
CA ALA A 84 0.20 -4.83 -4.89
C ALA A 84 -0.13 -3.63 -5.77
N PRO A 85 0.38 -3.59 -7.02
CA PRO A 85 0.09 -2.45 -7.89
C PRO A 85 -1.36 -2.45 -8.33
N ILE A 86 -1.92 -1.25 -8.46
CA ILE A 86 -3.25 -1.07 -9.03
C ILE A 86 -3.04 -0.75 -10.51
N ILE A 87 -3.48 -1.66 -11.36
CA ILE A 87 -3.29 -1.51 -12.81
C ILE A 87 -4.66 -1.36 -13.46
N ALA A 88 -4.90 -0.20 -14.06
CA ALA A 88 -6.17 0.11 -14.71
C ALA A 88 -5.91 0.43 -16.18
N GLU A 89 -6.57 -0.30 -17.07
CA GLU A 89 -6.43 -0.09 -18.51
C GLU A 89 -4.97 -0.11 -18.99
N GLY A 90 -4.18 -1.01 -18.40
CA GLY A 90 -2.78 -1.19 -18.79
C GLY A 90 -1.80 -0.28 -18.08
N ASP A 91 -2.28 0.70 -17.32
CA ASP A 91 -1.41 1.65 -16.63
C ASP A 91 -1.41 1.43 -15.11
N VAL A 92 -0.24 1.56 -14.49
CA VAL A 92 -0.14 1.53 -13.04
C VAL A 92 -0.63 2.88 -12.51
N THR A 93 -1.66 2.85 -11.67
CA THR A 93 -2.26 4.06 -11.11
C THR A 93 -1.95 4.26 -9.63
N GLY A 94 -1.43 3.23 -8.96
CA GLY A 94 -1.13 3.31 -7.55
C GLY A 94 -0.79 1.94 -7.00
N CYS A 95 -0.90 1.78 -5.69
CA CYS A 95 -0.69 0.49 -5.04
C CYS A 95 -1.46 0.37 -3.72
N VAL A 96 -1.63 -0.87 -3.28
CA VAL A 96 -2.13 -1.19 -1.95
C VAL A 96 -0.99 -1.85 -1.20
N ALA A 97 -0.61 -1.30 -0.05
CA ALA A 97 0.54 -1.79 0.69
C ALA A 97 0.19 -2.06 2.15
N PHE A 98 0.81 -3.11 2.71
CA PHE A 98 0.80 -3.35 4.15
C PHE A 98 2.20 -3.03 4.70
N LEU A 99 2.24 -2.48 5.91
CA LEU A 99 3.46 -1.92 6.49
C LEU A 99 3.70 -2.46 7.89
N SER A 100 4.97 -2.53 8.29
CA SER A 100 5.35 -2.91 9.64
C SER A 100 6.51 -2.03 10.12
N ASP A 101 6.57 -1.79 11.44
CA ASP A 101 7.73 -1.14 12.05
C ASP A 101 8.78 -2.17 12.48
N ASN A 102 8.49 -3.46 12.30
CA ASN A 102 9.44 -4.54 12.56
C ASN A 102 10.10 -4.93 11.23
N GLY A 103 11.37 -4.54 11.06
CA GLY A 103 12.10 -4.75 9.81
C GLY A 103 12.23 -6.20 9.38
N GLU A 104 11.94 -7.17 10.27
CA GLU A 104 11.99 -8.59 9.95
C GLU A 104 10.62 -9.16 9.56
N GLU A 105 9.57 -8.34 9.65
CA GLU A 105 8.22 -8.79 9.30
C GLU A 105 8.16 -9.20 7.83
N ARG A 106 7.74 -10.43 7.58
CA ARG A 106 7.66 -10.99 6.23
C ARG A 106 6.23 -11.04 5.75
N ALA A 107 6.06 -11.01 4.44
CA ALA A 107 4.75 -11.21 3.84
C ALA A 107 4.23 -12.61 4.14
N THR A 108 2.95 -12.70 4.48
CA THR A 108 2.26 -13.98 4.58
C THR A 108 1.20 -14.02 3.48
N GLU A 109 0.57 -15.18 3.30
CA GLU A 109 -0.45 -15.33 2.28
C GLU A 109 -1.64 -14.39 2.52
N VAL A 110 -1.93 -14.08 3.79
CA VAL A 110 -3.05 -13.20 4.12
C VAL A 110 -2.87 -11.81 3.50
N GLU A 111 -1.75 -11.15 3.77
CA GLU A 111 -1.50 -9.81 3.23
C GLU A 111 -1.39 -9.83 1.72
N SER A 112 -0.77 -10.86 1.16
CA SER A 112 -0.63 -10.98 -0.28
C SER A 112 -1.98 -11.08 -0.98
N LYS A 113 -2.86 -11.92 -0.46
CA LYS A 113 -4.21 -12.09 -1.05
C LYS A 113 -5.07 -10.85 -0.86
N LEU A 114 -5.04 -10.27 0.33
CA LEU A 114 -5.84 -9.07 0.62
C LEU A 114 -5.41 -7.89 -0.25
N SER A 115 -4.11 -7.66 -0.38
CA SER A 115 -3.62 -6.52 -1.17
C SER A 115 -3.95 -6.69 -2.65
N GLN A 116 -3.81 -7.91 -3.17
CA GLN A 116 -4.14 -8.18 -4.57
C GLN A 116 -5.64 -8.04 -4.83
N THR A 117 -6.46 -8.53 -3.92
CA THR A 117 -7.92 -8.42 -4.05
C THR A 117 -8.34 -6.95 -4.05
N ALA A 118 -7.80 -6.18 -3.12
CA ALA A 118 -8.11 -4.75 -3.04
C ALA A 118 -7.63 -4.01 -4.29
N ALA A 119 -6.41 -4.30 -4.75
CA ALA A 119 -5.87 -3.66 -5.95
C ALA A 119 -6.71 -3.98 -7.18
N SER A 120 -7.13 -5.23 -7.32
CA SER A 120 -7.98 -5.65 -8.43
C SER A 120 -9.33 -4.93 -8.40
N PHE A 121 -9.92 -4.82 -7.22
CA PHE A 121 -11.18 -4.12 -7.05
C PHE A 121 -11.04 -2.63 -7.41
N LEU A 122 -10.01 -2.00 -6.89
CA LEU A 122 -9.77 -0.57 -7.14
C LEU A 122 -9.50 -0.28 -8.62
N SER A 123 -8.85 -1.21 -9.31
CA SER A 123 -8.56 -1.02 -10.74
C SER A 123 -9.83 -0.90 -11.58
N LYS A 124 -10.94 -1.42 -11.08
CA LYS A 124 -12.22 -1.43 -11.80
C LYS A 124 -13.16 -0.31 -11.37
N HIS A 125 -12.99 0.19 -10.16
CA HIS A 125 -13.96 1.11 -9.55
C HIS A 125 -13.42 2.50 -9.27
N VAL A 126 -12.12 2.69 -9.39
CA VAL A 126 -11.46 3.97 -9.09
C VAL A 126 -10.63 4.39 -10.28
N THR A 127 -10.98 5.54 -10.87
CA THR A 127 -10.16 6.17 -11.89
C THR A 127 -9.36 7.26 -11.18
N MET A 128 -8.08 7.05 -11.08
CA MET A 128 -7.21 7.98 -10.38
C MET A 128 -6.33 8.77 -11.33
#